data_3b34c534b41a0e7383458fe3ce94cc5d
#
_entry.id   3b34c534b41a0e7383458fe3ce94cc5d
#
_cell.length_a   1.000
_cell.length_b   1.000
_cell.length_c   1.000
_cell.angle_alpha   90.00
_cell.angle_beta   90.00
_cell.angle_gamma   90.00
#
_symmetry.space_group_name_H-M   'P 1'
#
loop_
_entity.id
_entity.type
_entity.pdbx_description
1 polymer ?
#
loop_
_entity_poly.entity_id
_entity_poly.type
_entity_poly.pdbx_seq_one_letter_code
_entity_poly.pdbx_strand_id
1 'polypeptide(L)'
;EWIILGCHLDAWGFGATDPNSGTAMLLSLSETLGVLKDKGYEPKRSILIGHWDAEEHGVIGSSEWVEQMRDELNAKGVVYMNFDGGVSGKSFGAAAAPTLKKIMVEASKVVKYPYTDQSLFEFWKNDNQDEPSIGNLGGGSDHIAFYMHLGVPSLSGGAGGPNLYHSNYDSFRFYEQYVDPEFQMGPMVEHMAGLMALRMANAELIPYNLNRYAQDLKIHFGNAESKIKGYDQEFKGFKLTADAVKSLEQISQDLTLEIKSNLEDEDYSNKELHNLNQQLIALEKSFISDQGMYFGSWYKSLYASSDPFSGYAAWILPGLEYEIALKSSDRLQEWDLRYTSAINSLTLKMKQLIQDLK
;
A
#
# COMPACT_ATOMS: atom_id res chain seq x y z
N GLU A 1 -15.93 -0.78 -9.01
CA GLU A 1 -14.64 -0.93 -8.33
C GLU A 1 -14.61 0.01 -7.14
N TRP A 2 -13.83 -0.31 -6.09
CA TRP A 2 -13.83 0.40 -4.82
C TRP A 2 -12.46 0.99 -4.49
N ILE A 3 -12.44 2.28 -4.22
CA ILE A 3 -11.33 3.00 -3.61
C ILE A 3 -11.70 3.17 -2.13
N ILE A 4 -10.93 2.56 -1.25
CA ILE A 4 -11.26 2.49 0.18
C ILE A 4 -10.25 3.30 0.97
N LEU A 5 -10.72 4.22 1.80
CA LEU A 5 -9.92 4.95 2.77
C LEU A 5 -10.39 4.59 4.17
N GLY A 6 -9.49 4.40 5.10
CA GLY A 6 -9.87 3.99 6.44
C GLY A 6 -8.94 4.49 7.53
N CYS A 7 -9.51 4.51 8.72
CA CYS A 7 -8.85 4.81 9.97
C CYS A 7 -9.68 4.16 11.09
N HIS A 8 -9.06 3.77 12.20
CA HIS A 8 -9.83 3.27 13.33
C HIS A 8 -10.43 4.40 14.19
N LEU A 9 -11.31 4.02 15.13
CA LEU A 9 -12.05 4.93 16.00
C LEU A 9 -11.69 4.76 17.47
N ASP A 10 -11.34 3.54 17.86
CA ASP A 10 -10.94 3.23 19.22
C ASP A 10 -9.51 3.73 19.50
N ALA A 11 -9.20 3.99 20.75
CA ALA A 11 -7.91 4.54 21.15
C ALA A 11 -7.51 4.07 22.55
N TRP A 12 -6.22 3.95 22.80
CA TRP A 12 -5.67 3.89 24.14
C TRP A 12 -5.66 5.30 24.76
N GLY A 13 -6.61 5.61 25.60
CA GLY A 13 -6.74 6.93 26.22
C GLY A 13 -7.54 7.93 25.38
N PHE A 14 -7.04 9.16 25.20
CA PHE A 14 -7.76 10.20 24.47
C PHE A 14 -7.54 10.17 22.95
N GLY A 15 -6.44 9.61 22.51
CA GLY A 15 -6.16 9.33 21.10
C GLY A 15 -6.22 10.52 20.16
N ALA A 16 -5.73 11.70 20.56
CA ALA A 16 -5.84 12.88 19.73
C ALA A 16 -5.02 12.82 18.44
N THR A 17 -3.84 12.18 18.50
CA THR A 17 -3.06 11.88 17.31
C THR A 17 -3.46 10.53 16.72
N ASP A 18 -3.59 9.51 17.55
CA ASP A 18 -3.85 8.12 17.20
C ASP A 18 -5.15 7.62 17.88
N PRO A 19 -6.27 7.49 17.11
CA PRO A 19 -6.41 7.71 15.68
C PRO A 19 -7.17 9.00 15.29
N ASN A 20 -7.60 9.84 16.25
CA ASN A 20 -8.58 10.90 15.99
C ASN A 20 -8.12 11.91 14.92
N SER A 21 -6.81 12.14 14.75
CA SER A 21 -6.32 13.03 13.69
C SER A 21 -6.65 12.48 12.29
N GLY A 22 -6.52 11.17 12.07
CA GLY A 22 -6.90 10.51 10.82
C GLY A 22 -8.41 10.43 10.64
N THR A 23 -9.14 10.05 11.69
CA THR A 23 -10.60 10.03 11.69
C THR A 23 -11.19 11.41 11.34
N ALA A 24 -10.71 12.47 11.97
CA ALA A 24 -11.16 13.85 11.69
C ALA A 24 -10.85 14.25 10.23
N MET A 25 -9.67 13.90 9.74
CA MET A 25 -9.27 14.15 8.35
C MET A 25 -10.20 13.42 7.36
N LEU A 26 -10.56 12.15 7.60
CA LEU A 26 -11.48 11.41 6.75
C LEU A 26 -12.91 11.95 6.79
N LEU A 27 -13.38 12.45 7.94
CA LEU A 27 -14.67 13.15 8.04
C LEU A 27 -14.67 14.44 7.20
N SER A 28 -13.62 15.24 7.28
CA SER A 28 -13.44 16.44 6.46
C SER A 28 -13.39 16.12 4.96
N LEU A 29 -12.66 15.07 4.59
CA LEU A 29 -12.62 14.58 3.20
C LEU A 29 -14.00 14.14 2.72
N SER A 30 -14.80 13.49 3.58
CA SER A 30 -16.17 13.09 3.25
C SER A 30 -17.04 14.31 2.91
N GLU A 31 -16.94 15.38 3.68
CA GLU A 31 -17.63 16.65 3.42
C GLU A 31 -17.16 17.25 2.07
N THR A 32 -15.84 17.30 1.85
CA THR A 32 -15.24 17.80 0.61
C THR A 32 -15.76 17.02 -0.62
N LEU A 33 -15.80 15.68 -0.55
CA LEU A 33 -16.35 14.84 -1.61
C LEU A 33 -17.86 15.07 -1.83
N GLY A 34 -18.62 15.29 -0.75
CA GLY A 34 -20.03 15.69 -0.81
C GLY A 34 -20.23 17.00 -1.55
N VAL A 35 -19.44 18.03 -1.24
CA VAL A 35 -19.47 19.33 -1.94
C VAL A 35 -19.13 19.18 -3.43
N LEU A 36 -18.17 18.33 -3.77
CA LEU A 36 -17.84 18.04 -5.18
C LEU A 36 -19.02 17.39 -5.90
N LYS A 37 -19.67 16.40 -5.28
CA LYS A 37 -20.86 15.76 -5.82
C LYS A 37 -22.01 16.76 -6.06
N ASP A 38 -22.27 17.65 -5.11
CA ASP A 38 -23.30 18.69 -5.24
C ASP A 38 -23.01 19.67 -6.40
N LYS A 39 -21.74 19.81 -6.78
CA LYS A 39 -21.30 20.57 -7.96
C LYS A 39 -21.31 19.75 -9.26
N GLY A 40 -21.76 18.51 -9.23
CA GLY A 40 -21.87 17.61 -10.39
C GLY A 40 -20.59 16.81 -10.72
N TYR A 41 -19.61 16.79 -9.82
CA TYR A 41 -18.39 15.98 -9.99
C TYR A 41 -18.58 14.60 -9.33
N GLU A 42 -18.98 13.60 -10.10
CA GLU A 42 -19.13 12.23 -9.63
C GLU A 42 -17.93 11.38 -10.04
N PRO A 43 -17.32 10.62 -9.11
CA PRO A 43 -16.23 9.73 -9.45
C PRO A 43 -16.72 8.52 -10.26
N LYS A 44 -15.91 8.01 -11.20
CA LYS A 44 -16.23 6.82 -12.01
C LYS A 44 -16.25 5.53 -11.16
N ARG A 45 -15.45 5.46 -10.08
CA ARG A 45 -15.41 4.36 -9.11
C ARG A 45 -15.91 4.83 -7.75
N SER A 46 -16.55 3.92 -7.01
CA SER A 46 -17.04 4.25 -5.66
C SER A 46 -15.86 4.53 -4.73
N ILE A 47 -15.99 5.60 -3.95
CA ILE A 47 -15.08 5.91 -2.85
C ILE A 47 -15.80 5.52 -1.55
N LEU A 48 -15.19 4.63 -0.77
CA LEU A 48 -15.70 4.17 0.52
C LEU A 48 -14.80 4.72 1.62
N ILE A 49 -15.40 5.20 2.70
CA ILE A 49 -14.68 5.62 3.90
C ILE A 49 -15.10 4.68 5.02
N GLY A 50 -14.12 3.97 5.57
CA GLY A 50 -14.28 3.03 6.66
C GLY A 50 -13.72 3.60 7.97
N HIS A 51 -14.52 3.54 9.03
CA HIS A 51 -14.06 3.78 10.38
C HIS A 51 -14.17 2.47 11.16
N TRP A 52 -13.02 1.97 11.61
CA TRP A 52 -12.91 0.66 12.21
C TRP A 52 -12.95 0.73 13.73
N ASP A 53 -13.49 -0.27 14.36
CA ASP A 53 -13.49 -0.40 15.83
C ASP A 53 -12.61 -1.57 16.26
N ALA A 54 -12.10 -1.52 17.49
CA ALA A 54 -11.24 -2.54 18.07
C ALA A 54 -9.95 -2.82 17.29
N GLU A 55 -9.36 -1.79 16.67
CA GLU A 55 -8.03 -1.88 16.06
C GLU A 55 -6.98 -2.15 17.12
N GLU A 56 -7.00 -1.41 18.22
CA GLU A 56 -6.09 -1.48 19.34
C GLU A 56 -6.14 -2.83 20.09
N HIS A 57 -7.15 -3.63 19.81
CA HIS A 57 -7.33 -4.98 20.36
C HIS A 57 -6.94 -6.09 19.36
N GLY A 58 -6.14 -5.76 18.34
CA GLY A 58 -5.64 -6.70 17.34
C GLY A 58 -6.31 -6.59 15.99
N VAL A 59 -6.63 -5.37 15.55
CA VAL A 59 -7.16 -5.07 14.21
C VAL A 59 -8.46 -5.84 13.91
N ILE A 60 -9.35 -5.95 14.93
CA ILE A 60 -10.53 -6.86 14.87
C ILE A 60 -11.54 -6.35 13.85
N GLY A 61 -11.98 -5.08 13.95
CA GLY A 61 -13.11 -4.58 13.16
C GLY A 61 -12.84 -4.60 11.66
N SER A 62 -11.69 -4.12 11.22
CA SER A 62 -11.32 -4.16 9.80
C SER A 62 -11.10 -5.59 9.30
N SER A 63 -10.50 -6.46 10.11
CA SER A 63 -10.25 -7.86 9.73
C SER A 63 -11.55 -8.63 9.52
N GLU A 64 -12.48 -8.54 10.46
CA GLU A 64 -13.81 -9.16 10.35
C GLU A 64 -14.60 -8.62 9.15
N TRP A 65 -14.55 -7.30 8.91
CA TRP A 65 -15.20 -6.72 7.75
C TRP A 65 -14.57 -7.21 6.43
N VAL A 66 -13.25 -7.29 6.35
CA VAL A 66 -12.53 -7.81 5.18
C VAL A 66 -12.87 -9.27 4.92
N GLU A 67 -12.97 -10.08 5.97
CA GLU A 67 -13.35 -11.49 5.84
C GLU A 67 -14.81 -11.64 5.40
N GLN A 68 -15.71 -10.82 5.94
CA GLN A 68 -17.12 -10.79 5.54
C GLN A 68 -17.29 -10.35 4.08
N MET A 69 -16.55 -9.34 3.64
CA MET A 69 -16.63 -8.74 2.30
C MET A 69 -15.63 -9.33 1.30
N ARG A 70 -15.10 -10.53 1.60
CA ARG A 70 -14.04 -11.18 0.82
C ARG A 70 -14.32 -11.24 -0.68
N ASP A 71 -15.50 -11.67 -1.07
CA ASP A 71 -15.85 -11.88 -2.47
C ASP A 71 -15.95 -10.54 -3.22
N GLU A 72 -16.57 -9.54 -2.60
CA GLU A 72 -16.68 -8.19 -3.15
C GLU A 72 -15.31 -7.51 -3.23
N LEU A 73 -14.47 -7.63 -2.19
CA LEU A 73 -13.13 -7.05 -2.18
C LEU A 73 -12.23 -7.72 -3.22
N ASN A 74 -12.36 -9.03 -3.42
CA ASN A 74 -11.63 -9.72 -4.47
C ASN A 74 -12.03 -9.26 -5.87
N ALA A 75 -13.30 -8.95 -6.09
CA ALA A 75 -13.83 -8.51 -7.37
C ALA A 75 -13.70 -7.00 -7.61
N LYS A 76 -13.73 -6.18 -6.56
CA LYS A 76 -13.90 -4.72 -6.67
C LYS A 76 -12.82 -3.90 -5.98
N GLY A 77 -12.03 -4.48 -5.07
CA GLY A 77 -11.04 -3.77 -4.26
C GLY A 77 -9.85 -3.32 -5.10
N VAL A 78 -9.73 -2.02 -5.34
CA VAL A 78 -8.63 -1.41 -6.09
C VAL A 78 -7.50 -1.00 -5.15
N VAL A 79 -7.81 -0.35 -4.05
CA VAL A 79 -6.83 0.17 -3.09
C VAL A 79 -7.46 0.32 -1.72
N TYR A 80 -6.68 0.09 -0.68
CA TYR A 80 -6.96 0.53 0.67
C TYR A 80 -5.91 1.57 1.12
N MET A 81 -6.36 2.73 1.57
CA MET A 81 -5.52 3.84 2.06
C MET A 81 -5.75 4.01 3.55
N ASN A 82 -4.72 3.79 4.35
CA ASN A 82 -4.77 3.80 5.80
C ASN A 82 -4.24 5.10 6.38
N PHE A 83 -4.94 5.67 7.35
CA PHE A 83 -4.62 6.99 7.90
C PHE A 83 -4.72 7.07 9.43
N ASP A 84 -4.29 6.03 10.15
CA ASP A 84 -4.12 6.16 11.61
C ASP A 84 -3.22 7.34 11.91
N GLY A 85 -3.23 7.90 13.05
CA GLY A 85 -2.29 8.98 13.35
C GLY A 85 -1.97 9.90 12.16
N GLY A 86 -2.98 10.29 11.37
CA GLY A 86 -2.80 11.03 10.11
C GLY A 86 -1.97 12.30 10.28
N VAL A 87 -2.01 12.89 11.49
CA VAL A 87 -1.15 14.00 11.89
C VAL A 87 -0.62 13.80 13.31
N SER A 88 0.69 13.60 13.41
CA SER A 88 1.42 13.56 14.69
C SER A 88 2.60 14.55 14.72
N GLY A 89 2.75 15.40 13.68
CA GLY A 89 3.82 16.41 13.60
C GLY A 89 3.91 17.06 12.23
N LYS A 90 5.09 17.53 11.87
CA LYS A 90 5.34 18.37 10.69
C LYS A 90 6.17 17.69 9.58
N SER A 91 6.78 16.55 9.83
CA SER A 91 7.42 15.76 8.78
C SER A 91 6.37 14.93 8.03
N PHE A 92 6.70 14.49 6.83
CA PHE A 92 5.82 13.59 6.06
C PHE A 92 6.52 12.26 5.81
N GLY A 93 5.78 11.17 5.95
CA GLY A 93 6.26 9.84 5.67
C GLY A 93 5.17 8.94 5.12
N ALA A 94 5.56 7.91 4.36
CA ALA A 94 4.62 6.98 3.78
C ALA A 94 5.23 5.60 3.54
N ALA A 95 4.37 4.59 3.52
CA ALA A 95 4.68 3.23 3.12
C ALA A 95 3.58 2.71 2.18
N ALA A 96 3.93 1.88 1.20
CA ALA A 96 2.96 1.42 0.22
C ALA A 96 3.34 0.08 -0.43
N ALA A 97 2.32 -0.62 -0.94
CA ALA A 97 2.50 -1.66 -1.94
C ALA A 97 3.24 -1.11 -3.17
N PRO A 98 4.04 -1.92 -3.87
CA PRO A 98 4.85 -1.44 -5.00
C PRO A 98 4.06 -0.65 -6.04
N THR A 99 2.90 -1.12 -6.43
CA THR A 99 2.05 -0.51 -7.46
C THR A 99 1.51 0.87 -7.11
N LEU A 100 1.47 1.22 -5.82
CA LEU A 100 0.93 2.49 -5.34
C LEU A 100 1.99 3.58 -5.10
N LYS A 101 3.28 3.23 -5.11
CA LYS A 101 4.34 4.20 -4.79
C LYS A 101 4.34 5.40 -5.74
N LYS A 102 4.11 5.18 -7.03
CA LYS A 102 4.11 6.26 -8.03
C LYS A 102 2.99 7.28 -7.82
N ILE A 103 1.76 6.84 -7.50
CA ILE A 103 0.64 7.77 -7.31
C ILE A 103 0.87 8.69 -6.10
N MET A 104 1.56 8.21 -5.06
CA MET A 104 1.96 9.02 -3.90
C MET A 104 2.95 10.10 -4.30
N VAL A 105 3.99 9.74 -5.07
CA VAL A 105 4.97 10.69 -5.60
C VAL A 105 4.30 11.75 -6.46
N GLU A 106 3.46 11.35 -7.42
CA GLU A 106 2.78 12.29 -8.31
C GLU A 106 1.75 13.18 -7.57
N ALA A 107 1.10 12.69 -6.53
CA ALA A 107 0.23 13.51 -5.71
C ALA A 107 1.02 14.55 -4.90
N SER A 108 2.16 14.17 -4.32
CA SER A 108 2.99 15.07 -3.51
C SER A 108 3.57 16.25 -4.30
N LYS A 109 3.72 16.12 -5.64
CA LYS A 109 4.18 17.22 -6.51
C LYS A 109 3.16 18.37 -6.63
N VAL A 110 1.88 18.08 -6.40
CA VAL A 110 0.76 19.05 -6.52
C VAL A 110 0.38 19.63 -5.18
N VAL A 111 0.49 18.83 -4.12
CA VAL A 111 0.15 19.26 -2.75
C VAL A 111 1.21 20.23 -2.24
N LYS A 112 0.76 21.38 -1.69
CA LYS A 112 1.64 22.36 -1.09
C LYS A 112 1.96 21.96 0.36
N TYR A 113 3.24 22.08 0.75
CA TYR A 113 3.62 21.97 2.15
C TYR A 113 3.27 23.29 2.89
N PRO A 114 2.56 23.25 4.05
CA PRO A 114 1.94 24.46 4.62
C PRO A 114 2.91 25.55 5.06
N TYR A 115 4.09 25.16 5.54
CA TYR A 115 5.03 26.08 6.22
C TYR A 115 6.13 26.64 5.31
N THR A 116 6.11 26.31 4.02
CA THR A 116 7.07 26.83 3.02
C THR A 116 6.36 27.06 1.69
N ASP A 117 7.06 27.65 0.72
CA ASP A 117 6.54 27.79 -0.65
C ASP A 117 6.77 26.53 -1.53
N GLN A 118 7.30 25.46 -0.94
CA GLN A 118 7.59 24.21 -1.64
C GLN A 118 6.35 23.34 -1.82
N SER A 119 6.41 22.44 -2.82
CA SER A 119 5.52 21.28 -2.87
C SER A 119 5.86 20.30 -1.75
N LEU A 120 4.90 19.44 -1.38
CA LEU A 120 5.17 18.35 -0.45
C LEU A 120 6.28 17.43 -0.98
N PHE A 121 6.36 17.22 -2.30
CA PHE A 121 7.42 16.46 -2.94
C PHE A 121 8.81 17.01 -2.61
N GLU A 122 9.01 18.31 -2.77
CA GLU A 122 10.31 18.95 -2.51
C GLU A 122 10.67 18.97 -1.03
N PHE A 123 9.67 19.11 -0.16
CA PHE A 123 9.85 19.02 1.29
C PHE A 123 10.18 17.59 1.75
N TRP A 124 9.48 16.58 1.21
CA TRP A 124 9.62 15.18 1.61
C TRP A 124 10.88 14.52 1.06
N LYS A 125 11.32 14.92 -0.12
CA LYS A 125 12.50 14.41 -0.78
C LYS A 125 13.78 14.86 -0.05
N ASN A 126 14.74 13.94 0.14
CA ASN A 126 16.07 14.30 0.58
C ASN A 126 16.87 14.91 -0.58
N ASP A 127 17.76 15.88 -0.27
CA ASP A 127 18.55 16.62 -1.27
C ASP A 127 19.37 15.76 -2.26
N ASN A 128 19.73 14.55 -1.84
CA ASN A 128 20.53 13.62 -2.64
C ASN A 128 19.71 12.55 -3.37
N GLN A 129 18.38 12.70 -3.42
CA GLN A 129 17.47 11.73 -4.05
C GLN A 129 16.63 12.41 -5.13
N ASP A 130 16.34 11.68 -6.20
CA ASP A 130 15.43 12.16 -7.26
C ASP A 130 13.96 12.11 -6.83
N GLU A 131 13.60 11.17 -5.95
CA GLU A 131 12.25 10.98 -5.43
C GLU A 131 12.27 10.74 -3.91
N PRO A 132 11.14 11.04 -3.21
CA PRO A 132 10.98 10.72 -1.79
C PRO A 132 11.10 9.21 -1.54
N SER A 133 11.66 8.85 -0.39
CA SER A 133 11.72 7.46 0.06
C SER A 133 10.35 7.01 0.57
N ILE A 134 9.77 5.99 -0.06
CA ILE A 134 8.52 5.35 0.37
C ILE A 134 8.84 3.97 0.94
N GLY A 135 8.47 3.78 2.20
CA GLY A 135 8.67 2.52 2.93
C GLY A 135 7.84 1.36 2.39
N ASN A 136 8.05 0.20 2.98
CA ASN A 136 7.20 -0.97 2.78
C ASN A 136 6.19 -1.06 3.93
N LEU A 137 4.96 -1.49 3.63
CA LEU A 137 3.95 -1.68 4.67
C LEU A 137 4.34 -2.81 5.61
N GLY A 138 4.29 -2.50 6.90
CA GLY A 138 4.46 -3.44 8.00
C GLY A 138 3.13 -3.91 8.56
N GLY A 139 3.17 -4.43 9.79
CA GLY A 139 2.00 -4.73 10.59
C GLY A 139 1.46 -3.51 11.34
N GLY A 140 0.62 -3.78 12.33
CA GLY A 140 0.21 -2.80 13.34
C GLY A 140 -0.82 -1.78 12.86
N SER A 141 -1.68 -2.11 11.88
CA SER A 141 -2.85 -1.31 11.51
C SER A 141 -3.79 -2.03 10.52
N ASP A 142 -4.94 -1.43 10.26
CA ASP A 142 -6.09 -1.95 9.50
C ASP A 142 -5.80 -2.45 8.08
N HIS A 143 -4.72 -1.99 7.44
CA HIS A 143 -4.31 -2.46 6.11
C HIS A 143 -3.89 -3.93 6.05
N ILE A 144 -3.64 -4.57 7.21
CA ILE A 144 -3.16 -5.96 7.30
C ILE A 144 -4.12 -6.91 6.58
N ALA A 145 -5.41 -6.86 6.90
CA ALA A 145 -6.38 -7.77 6.34
C ALA A 145 -6.57 -7.55 4.83
N PHE A 146 -6.60 -6.30 4.38
CA PHE A 146 -6.70 -5.96 2.97
C PHE A 146 -5.49 -6.46 2.18
N TYR A 147 -4.28 -6.17 2.65
CA TYR A 147 -3.05 -6.41 1.90
C TYR A 147 -2.46 -7.80 2.11
N MET A 148 -2.35 -8.23 3.36
CA MET A 148 -1.65 -9.46 3.70
C MET A 148 -2.53 -10.71 3.64
N HIS A 149 -3.88 -10.54 3.71
CA HIS A 149 -4.83 -11.64 3.61
C HIS A 149 -5.50 -11.74 2.24
N LEU A 150 -5.95 -10.63 1.66
CA LEU A 150 -6.65 -10.62 0.37
C LEU A 150 -5.82 -10.11 -0.81
N GLY A 151 -4.67 -9.47 -0.59
CA GLY A 151 -3.86 -8.87 -1.65
C GLY A 151 -4.54 -7.67 -2.32
N VAL A 152 -5.34 -6.90 -1.59
CA VAL A 152 -5.75 -5.57 -2.01
C VAL A 152 -4.58 -4.63 -1.76
N PRO A 153 -4.00 -4.00 -2.79
CA PRO A 153 -2.85 -3.14 -2.59
C PRO A 153 -3.19 -2.00 -1.63
N SER A 154 -2.30 -1.76 -0.68
CA SER A 154 -2.55 -0.80 0.38
C SER A 154 -1.41 0.21 0.50
N LEU A 155 -1.73 1.38 1.05
CA LEU A 155 -0.78 2.40 1.42
C LEU A 155 -1.13 2.99 2.79
N SER A 156 -0.14 3.56 3.45
CA SER A 156 -0.30 4.36 4.65
C SER A 156 0.63 5.56 4.58
N GLY A 157 0.20 6.70 5.12
CA GLY A 157 1.03 7.89 5.16
C GLY A 157 0.36 9.01 5.93
N GLY A 158 1.20 9.95 6.40
CA GLY A 158 0.73 11.07 7.18
C GLY A 158 1.84 12.01 7.58
N ALA A 159 1.48 13.04 8.32
CA ALA A 159 2.38 14.02 8.89
C ALA A 159 2.93 13.51 10.22
N GLY A 160 4.20 13.09 10.24
CA GLY A 160 4.87 12.47 11.38
C GLY A 160 5.59 13.47 12.29
N GLY A 161 5.78 13.07 13.55
CA GLY A 161 6.53 13.85 14.54
C GLY A 161 6.54 13.17 15.90
N PRO A 162 7.08 13.81 16.92
CA PRO A 162 7.03 13.29 18.27
C PRO A 162 5.58 13.26 18.75
N ASN A 163 5.13 12.09 19.15
CA ASN A 163 3.80 11.87 19.72
C ASN A 163 3.92 11.25 21.11
N LEU A 164 2.82 11.24 21.84
CA LEU A 164 2.70 10.58 23.14
C LEU A 164 1.88 9.30 23.01
N TYR A 165 2.24 8.51 22.01
CA TYR A 165 1.63 7.28 21.53
C TYR A 165 1.19 6.36 22.67
N HIS A 166 -0.05 5.85 22.57
CA HIS A 166 -0.67 4.91 23.53
C HIS A 166 -0.63 5.37 24.99
N SER A 167 -0.73 6.67 25.22
CA SER A 167 -0.72 7.23 26.57
C SER A 167 -1.87 8.22 26.80
N ASN A 168 -2.21 8.44 28.08
CA ASN A 168 -3.19 9.46 28.47
C ASN A 168 -2.73 10.91 28.15
N TYR A 169 -1.51 11.10 27.69
CA TYR A 169 -0.99 12.39 27.27
C TYR A 169 -1.22 12.69 25.79
N ASP A 170 -1.63 11.70 24.99
CA ASP A 170 -2.12 11.92 23.61
C ASP A 170 -3.50 12.55 23.63
N SER A 171 -3.54 13.79 24.12
CA SER A 171 -4.75 14.58 24.34
C SER A 171 -4.87 15.70 23.30
N PHE A 172 -6.10 16.20 23.11
CA PHE A 172 -6.35 17.35 22.24
C PHE A 172 -5.51 18.58 22.63
N ARG A 173 -5.29 18.80 23.95
CA ARG A 173 -4.42 19.89 24.43
C ARG A 173 -2.97 19.72 23.96
N PHE A 174 -2.45 18.49 23.96
CA PHE A 174 -1.12 18.20 23.42
C PHE A 174 -1.08 18.45 21.92
N TYR A 175 -2.10 17.99 21.20
CA TYR A 175 -2.24 18.16 19.75
C TYR A 175 -2.23 19.65 19.37
N GLU A 176 -3.10 20.47 19.95
CA GLU A 176 -3.22 21.89 19.65
C GLU A 176 -1.99 22.73 20.06
N GLN A 177 -1.21 22.27 21.03
CA GLN A 177 -0.03 23.02 21.50
C GLN A 177 1.27 22.61 20.81
N TYR A 178 1.43 21.34 20.42
CA TYR A 178 2.73 20.79 20.03
C TYR A 178 2.71 20.02 18.70
N VAL A 179 1.59 19.46 18.30
CA VAL A 179 1.50 18.65 17.09
C VAL A 179 1.19 19.52 15.88
N ASP A 180 0.03 20.16 15.86
CA ASP A 180 -0.42 21.02 14.76
C ASP A 180 -1.16 22.27 15.29
N PRO A 181 -0.45 23.22 15.94
CA PRO A 181 -1.06 24.40 16.58
C PRO A 181 -1.87 25.29 15.63
N GLU A 182 -1.56 25.26 14.35
CA GLU A 182 -2.22 26.07 13.33
C GLU A 182 -3.23 25.27 12.51
N PHE A 183 -3.41 23.98 12.82
CA PHE A 183 -4.29 23.04 12.10
C PHE A 183 -4.06 23.04 10.58
N GLN A 184 -2.80 23.06 10.15
CA GLN A 184 -2.42 23.13 8.74
C GLN A 184 -2.03 21.77 8.16
N MET A 185 -1.54 20.85 9.00
CA MET A 185 -1.06 19.56 8.53
C MET A 185 -2.22 18.62 8.18
N GLY A 186 -3.33 18.67 8.92
CA GLY A 186 -4.56 17.91 8.61
C GLY A 186 -5.07 18.18 7.20
N PRO A 187 -5.33 19.43 6.79
CA PRO A 187 -5.72 19.79 5.43
C PRO A 187 -4.71 19.38 4.36
N MET A 188 -3.40 19.39 4.65
CA MET A 188 -2.38 18.91 3.72
C MET A 188 -2.50 17.40 3.49
N VAL A 189 -2.65 16.61 4.57
CA VAL A 189 -2.82 15.14 4.46
C VAL A 189 -4.15 14.81 3.78
N GLU A 190 -5.23 15.53 4.10
CA GLU A 190 -6.53 15.41 3.42
C GLU A 190 -6.41 15.66 1.91
N HIS A 191 -5.71 16.74 1.51
CA HIS A 191 -5.48 17.06 0.11
C HIS A 191 -4.71 15.94 -0.60
N MET A 192 -3.67 15.38 0.07
CA MET A 192 -2.91 14.24 -0.44
C MET A 192 -3.80 13.00 -0.64
N ALA A 193 -4.58 12.64 0.39
CA ALA A 193 -5.50 11.50 0.37
C ALA A 193 -6.60 11.66 -0.71
N GLY A 194 -7.27 12.81 -0.73
CA GLY A 194 -8.33 13.13 -1.68
C GLY A 194 -7.85 13.14 -3.13
N LEU A 195 -6.66 13.70 -3.37
CA LEU A 195 -6.08 13.73 -4.71
C LEU A 195 -5.72 12.33 -5.22
N MET A 196 -5.14 11.47 -4.37
CA MET A 196 -4.88 10.07 -4.71
C MET A 196 -6.19 9.31 -4.97
N ALA A 197 -7.18 9.46 -4.07
CA ALA A 197 -8.48 8.79 -4.22
C ALA A 197 -9.19 9.19 -5.51
N LEU A 198 -9.25 10.48 -5.83
CA LEU A 198 -9.90 10.99 -7.05
C LEU A 198 -9.15 10.57 -8.32
N ARG A 199 -7.81 10.55 -8.31
CA ARG A 199 -7.02 10.03 -9.44
C ARG A 199 -7.28 8.55 -9.68
N MET A 200 -7.30 7.73 -8.62
CA MET A 200 -7.63 6.31 -8.71
C MET A 200 -9.09 6.09 -9.16
N ALA A 201 -10.02 6.92 -8.64
CA ALA A 201 -11.43 6.79 -8.94
C ALA A 201 -11.80 7.19 -10.37
N ASN A 202 -11.08 8.16 -10.98
CA ASN A 202 -11.45 8.73 -12.28
C ASN A 202 -10.60 8.26 -13.46
N ALA A 203 -9.47 7.61 -13.22
CA ALA A 203 -8.64 7.07 -14.30
C ALA A 203 -9.42 6.02 -15.12
N GLU A 204 -9.24 5.98 -16.42
CA GLU A 204 -9.82 4.95 -17.29
C GLU A 204 -9.27 3.57 -16.93
N LEU A 205 -7.97 3.41 -16.96
CA LEU A 205 -7.28 2.27 -16.38
C LEU A 205 -6.71 2.62 -15.00
N ILE A 206 -6.79 1.67 -14.07
CA ILE A 206 -6.23 1.82 -12.72
C ILE A 206 -4.73 2.16 -12.83
N PRO A 207 -4.27 3.30 -12.28
CA PRO A 207 -2.92 3.82 -12.52
C PRO A 207 -1.85 3.13 -11.66
N TYR A 208 -1.78 1.80 -11.70
CA TYR A 208 -0.76 1.03 -11.00
C TYR A 208 0.62 1.20 -11.62
N ASN A 209 1.65 1.32 -10.80
CA ASN A 209 3.04 1.26 -11.23
C ASN A 209 3.49 -0.19 -11.39
N LEU A 210 3.29 -0.74 -12.58
CA LEU A 210 3.55 -2.15 -12.86
C LEU A 210 5.05 -2.52 -12.86
N ASN A 211 5.93 -1.55 -13.11
CA ASN A 211 7.39 -1.77 -13.11
C ASN A 211 7.97 -1.92 -11.69
N ARG A 212 7.28 -1.43 -10.67
CA ARG A 212 7.85 -1.33 -9.33
C ARG A 212 8.07 -2.68 -8.66
N TYR A 213 7.22 -3.69 -8.95
CA TYR A 213 7.41 -5.03 -8.39
C TYR A 213 8.78 -5.64 -8.73
N ALA A 214 9.19 -5.57 -10.00
CA ALA A 214 10.48 -6.13 -10.41
C ALA A 214 11.66 -5.42 -9.72
N GLN A 215 11.59 -4.10 -9.60
CA GLN A 215 12.60 -3.28 -8.92
C GLN A 215 12.71 -3.63 -7.43
N ASP A 216 11.59 -3.63 -6.73
CA ASP A 216 11.54 -3.90 -5.29
C ASP A 216 11.93 -5.36 -4.98
N LEU A 217 11.44 -6.34 -5.74
CA LEU A 217 11.80 -7.74 -5.57
C LEU A 217 13.31 -7.99 -5.73
N LYS A 218 13.95 -7.35 -6.71
CA LYS A 218 15.40 -7.45 -6.91
C LYS A 218 16.17 -6.98 -5.67
N ILE A 219 15.74 -5.89 -5.05
CA ILE A 219 16.34 -5.36 -3.82
C ILE A 219 16.08 -6.30 -2.66
N HIS A 220 14.84 -6.76 -2.48
CA HIS A 220 14.46 -7.59 -1.33
C HIS A 220 15.09 -8.97 -1.37
N PHE A 221 15.14 -9.64 -2.53
CA PHE A 221 15.87 -10.91 -2.67
C PHE A 221 17.37 -10.73 -2.43
N GLY A 222 17.98 -9.66 -2.94
CA GLY A 222 19.39 -9.35 -2.66
C GLY A 222 19.69 -9.18 -1.17
N ASN A 223 18.79 -8.49 -0.45
CA ASN A 223 18.89 -8.32 0.99
C ASN A 223 18.72 -9.65 1.74
N ALA A 224 17.73 -10.47 1.38
CA ALA A 224 17.51 -11.78 1.97
C ALA A 224 18.71 -12.71 1.74
N GLU A 225 19.23 -12.78 0.52
CA GLU A 225 20.45 -13.56 0.22
C GLU A 225 21.65 -13.12 1.05
N SER A 226 21.84 -11.81 1.23
CA SER A 226 22.92 -11.27 2.05
C SER A 226 22.80 -11.71 3.51
N LYS A 227 21.58 -11.65 4.08
CA LYS A 227 21.30 -12.10 5.45
C LYS A 227 21.54 -13.61 5.60
N ILE A 228 21.07 -14.43 4.64
CA ILE A 228 21.22 -15.90 4.65
C ILE A 228 22.70 -16.29 4.58
N LYS A 229 23.48 -15.67 3.70
CA LYS A 229 24.93 -15.90 3.59
C LYS A 229 25.69 -15.59 4.88
N GLY A 230 25.12 -14.76 5.74
CA GLY A 230 25.67 -14.45 7.06
C GLY A 230 25.68 -15.65 8.03
N TYR A 231 24.81 -16.64 7.84
CA TYR A 231 24.76 -17.85 8.67
C TYR A 231 24.90 -19.17 7.88
N ASP A 232 24.68 -19.15 6.57
CA ASP A 232 24.85 -20.30 5.66
C ASP A 232 25.76 -19.92 4.49
N GLN A 233 27.04 -20.24 4.62
CA GLN A 233 28.06 -19.92 3.60
C GLN A 233 27.97 -20.82 2.34
N GLU A 234 27.24 -21.94 2.41
CA GLU A 234 27.05 -22.82 1.29
C GLU A 234 25.87 -22.41 0.39
N PHE A 235 25.04 -21.49 0.87
CA PHE A 235 23.89 -20.97 0.11
C PHE A 235 24.32 -20.29 -1.20
N LYS A 236 23.76 -20.75 -2.34
CA LYS A 236 24.14 -20.31 -3.70
C LYS A 236 23.22 -19.28 -4.34
N GLY A 237 22.26 -18.73 -3.55
CA GLY A 237 21.27 -17.77 -4.02
C GLY A 237 20.00 -18.38 -4.61
N PHE A 238 19.01 -17.54 -4.83
CA PHE A 238 17.69 -17.89 -5.38
C PHE A 238 17.71 -17.79 -6.92
N LYS A 239 18.27 -18.79 -7.60
CA LYS A 239 18.50 -18.73 -9.06
C LYS A 239 17.20 -18.70 -9.87
N LEU A 240 16.23 -19.54 -9.50
CA LEU A 240 14.95 -19.61 -10.21
C LEU A 240 14.19 -18.31 -10.08
N THR A 241 14.16 -17.75 -8.87
CA THR A 241 13.52 -16.46 -8.61
C THR A 241 14.23 -15.31 -9.33
N ALA A 242 15.56 -15.30 -9.39
CA ALA A 242 16.31 -14.26 -10.09
C ALA A 242 15.98 -14.22 -11.60
N ASP A 243 15.86 -15.39 -12.26
CA ASP A 243 15.46 -15.49 -13.66
C ASP A 243 13.99 -15.05 -13.86
N ALA A 244 13.10 -15.39 -12.92
CA ALA A 244 11.70 -14.96 -12.95
C ALA A 244 11.56 -13.45 -12.79
N VAL A 245 12.30 -12.82 -11.87
CA VAL A 245 12.32 -11.34 -11.67
C VAL A 245 12.82 -10.64 -12.92
N LYS A 246 13.85 -11.16 -13.60
CA LYS A 246 14.34 -10.59 -14.86
C LYS A 246 13.29 -10.64 -15.96
N SER A 247 12.54 -11.75 -16.06
CA SER A 247 11.44 -11.89 -17.01
C SER A 247 10.29 -10.92 -16.70
N LEU A 248 9.96 -10.76 -15.42
CA LEU A 248 8.96 -9.80 -14.94
C LEU A 248 9.36 -8.36 -15.29
N GLU A 249 10.62 -7.99 -15.09
CA GLU A 249 11.14 -6.65 -15.40
C GLU A 249 10.88 -6.28 -16.89
N GLN A 250 11.19 -7.19 -17.81
CA GLN A 250 10.96 -6.97 -19.23
C GLN A 250 9.46 -6.81 -19.56
N ILE A 251 8.63 -7.75 -19.08
CA ILE A 251 7.20 -7.75 -19.41
C ILE A 251 6.48 -6.57 -18.77
N SER A 252 6.87 -6.13 -17.58
CA SER A 252 6.27 -4.95 -16.95
C SER A 252 6.61 -3.64 -17.71
N GLN A 253 7.80 -3.55 -18.31
CA GLN A 253 8.16 -2.44 -19.19
C GLN A 253 7.33 -2.47 -20.46
N ASP A 254 7.22 -3.63 -21.11
CA ASP A 254 6.44 -3.80 -22.34
C ASP A 254 4.97 -3.44 -22.10
N LEU A 255 4.38 -3.92 -20.99
CA LEU A 255 2.99 -3.58 -20.62
C LEU A 255 2.80 -2.09 -20.35
N THR A 256 3.76 -1.45 -19.69
CA THR A 256 3.68 0.00 -19.41
C THR A 256 3.69 0.81 -20.70
N LEU A 257 4.49 0.41 -21.69
CA LEU A 257 4.53 1.06 -23.00
C LEU A 257 3.24 0.82 -23.79
N GLU A 258 2.71 -0.40 -23.75
CA GLU A 258 1.47 -0.76 -24.45
C GLU A 258 0.26 0.01 -23.88
N ILE A 259 0.11 0.07 -22.56
CA ILE A 259 -0.94 0.87 -21.91
C ILE A 259 -0.84 2.34 -22.35
N LYS A 260 0.37 2.90 -22.37
CA LYS A 260 0.56 4.30 -22.76
C LYS A 260 0.18 4.54 -24.22
N SER A 261 0.61 3.69 -25.14
CA SER A 261 0.30 3.81 -26.57
C SER A 261 -1.19 3.72 -26.83
N ASN A 262 -1.84 2.69 -26.25
CA ASN A 262 -3.24 2.42 -26.54
C ASN A 262 -4.21 3.44 -25.90
N LEU A 263 -3.90 3.99 -24.73
CA LEU A 263 -4.70 5.08 -24.14
C LEU A 263 -4.62 6.40 -24.92
N GLU A 264 -3.56 6.59 -25.73
CA GLU A 264 -3.42 7.78 -26.60
C GLU A 264 -4.16 7.62 -27.94
N ASP A 265 -4.31 6.39 -28.43
CA ASP A 265 -4.71 6.08 -29.81
C ASP A 265 -6.07 5.42 -29.97
N GLU A 266 -6.67 4.84 -28.90
CA GLU A 266 -7.91 4.05 -28.99
C GLU A 266 -9.03 4.50 -28.04
N ASP A 267 -10.25 4.49 -28.55
CA ASP A 267 -11.49 4.70 -27.80
C ASP A 267 -12.03 3.36 -27.29
N TYR A 268 -11.67 2.99 -26.05
CA TYR A 268 -12.23 1.80 -25.41
C TYR A 268 -13.67 2.00 -24.97
N SER A 269 -14.51 0.99 -25.20
CA SER A 269 -15.84 0.94 -24.60
C SER A 269 -15.76 0.73 -23.08
N ASN A 270 -16.79 1.12 -22.35
CA ASN A 270 -16.89 0.90 -20.90
C ASN A 270 -16.74 -0.58 -20.51
N LYS A 271 -17.15 -1.51 -21.37
CA LYS A 271 -17.01 -2.95 -21.13
C LYS A 271 -15.57 -3.41 -21.25
N GLU A 272 -14.84 -2.91 -22.24
CA GLU A 272 -13.40 -3.20 -22.44
C GLU A 272 -12.59 -2.63 -21.29
N LEU A 273 -12.80 -1.37 -20.91
CA LEU A 273 -12.17 -0.75 -19.74
C LEU A 273 -12.45 -1.52 -18.47
N HIS A 274 -13.70 -1.98 -18.28
CA HIS A 274 -14.03 -2.81 -17.11
C HIS A 274 -13.21 -4.11 -17.11
N ASN A 275 -13.14 -4.83 -18.22
CA ASN A 275 -12.39 -6.08 -18.32
C ASN A 275 -10.89 -5.88 -18.07
N LEU A 276 -10.30 -4.82 -18.63
CA LEU A 276 -8.89 -4.48 -18.42
C LEU A 276 -8.61 -4.13 -16.95
N ASN A 277 -9.50 -3.37 -16.31
CA ASN A 277 -9.38 -3.03 -14.90
C ASN A 277 -9.52 -4.27 -13.99
N GLN A 278 -10.38 -5.22 -14.31
CA GLN A 278 -10.47 -6.51 -13.59
C GLN A 278 -9.16 -7.30 -13.69
N GLN A 279 -8.50 -7.29 -14.85
CA GLN A 279 -7.19 -7.90 -15.01
C GLN A 279 -6.11 -7.18 -14.18
N LEU A 280 -6.13 -5.84 -14.12
CA LEU A 280 -5.22 -5.06 -13.28
C LEU A 280 -5.39 -5.40 -11.78
N ILE A 281 -6.63 -5.50 -11.29
CA ILE A 281 -6.92 -5.95 -9.91
C ILE A 281 -6.39 -7.37 -9.68
N ALA A 282 -6.53 -8.26 -10.67
CA ALA A 282 -6.06 -9.64 -10.56
C ALA A 282 -4.53 -9.79 -10.53
N LEU A 283 -3.76 -8.78 -11.01
CA LEU A 283 -2.28 -8.80 -10.92
C LEU A 283 -1.81 -8.89 -9.46
N GLU A 284 -2.39 -8.09 -8.58
CA GLU A 284 -2.05 -8.03 -7.16
C GLU A 284 -2.27 -9.36 -6.43
N LYS A 285 -3.24 -10.17 -6.89
CA LYS A 285 -3.54 -11.50 -6.33
C LYS A 285 -2.48 -12.55 -6.65
N SER A 286 -1.50 -12.24 -7.49
CA SER A 286 -0.44 -13.20 -7.87
C SER A 286 0.46 -13.62 -6.70
N PHE A 287 0.55 -12.77 -5.67
CA PHE A 287 1.31 -13.06 -4.45
C PHE A 287 0.45 -13.67 -3.32
N ILE A 288 -0.83 -13.93 -3.54
CA ILE A 288 -1.68 -14.58 -2.54
C ILE A 288 -1.56 -16.10 -2.67
N SER A 289 -1.28 -16.75 -1.56
CA SER A 289 -1.13 -18.21 -1.45
C SER A 289 -2.12 -18.77 -0.42
N ASP A 290 -2.97 -19.69 -0.83
CA ASP A 290 -3.94 -20.32 0.08
C ASP A 290 -3.28 -21.17 1.18
N GLN A 291 -2.04 -21.60 0.98
CA GLN A 291 -1.27 -22.29 2.02
C GLN A 291 -0.89 -21.37 3.17
N GLY A 292 -0.84 -20.05 2.92
CA GLY A 292 -0.37 -19.07 3.91
C GLY A 292 1.11 -19.24 4.27
N MET A 293 1.47 -18.66 5.43
CA MET A 293 2.81 -18.72 5.99
C MET A 293 2.94 -19.79 7.07
N TYR A 294 4.14 -20.30 7.31
CA TYR A 294 4.43 -21.30 8.36
C TYR A 294 4.15 -20.79 9.78
N PHE A 295 4.21 -19.48 9.98
CA PHE A 295 3.90 -18.85 11.27
C PHE A 295 2.41 -18.51 11.45
N GLY A 296 1.60 -18.65 10.39
CA GLY A 296 0.16 -18.40 10.46
C GLY A 296 -0.50 -18.48 9.08
N SER A 297 -1.41 -19.43 8.89
CA SER A 297 -2.12 -19.65 7.61
C SER A 297 -3.03 -18.49 7.21
N TRP A 298 -3.38 -17.62 8.14
CA TRP A 298 -4.16 -16.41 7.87
C TRP A 298 -3.38 -15.39 7.04
N TYR A 299 -2.05 -15.31 7.23
CA TYR A 299 -1.16 -14.50 6.40
C TYR A 299 -0.93 -15.19 5.07
N LYS A 300 -1.57 -14.71 4.01
CA LYS A 300 -1.57 -15.34 2.69
C LYS A 300 -0.61 -14.69 1.71
N SER A 301 -0.21 -13.44 1.95
CA SER A 301 0.68 -12.73 1.04
C SER A 301 2.11 -13.25 1.13
N LEU A 302 2.63 -13.71 -0.03
CA LEU A 302 4.05 -14.02 -0.20
C LEU A 302 4.93 -12.78 -0.28
N TYR A 303 4.33 -11.60 -0.54
CA TYR A 303 5.10 -10.37 -0.69
C TYR A 303 5.37 -9.67 0.65
N ALA A 304 4.35 -9.48 1.47
CA ALA A 304 4.46 -8.75 2.74
C ALA A 304 3.64 -9.39 3.85
N SER A 305 4.15 -9.31 5.05
CA SER A 305 3.46 -9.70 6.29
C SER A 305 3.91 -8.83 7.45
N SER A 306 3.14 -8.86 8.53
CA SER A 306 3.62 -8.43 9.84
C SER A 306 4.70 -9.38 10.33
N ASP A 307 5.65 -8.88 11.10
CA ASP A 307 6.57 -9.69 11.90
C ASP A 307 5.77 -10.47 12.96
N PRO A 308 5.80 -11.81 12.94
CA PRO A 308 5.01 -12.62 13.87
C PRO A 308 5.50 -12.54 15.32
N PHE A 309 6.67 -11.95 15.58
CA PHE A 309 7.23 -11.82 16.92
C PHE A 309 6.86 -10.49 17.58
N SER A 310 6.77 -9.40 16.81
CA SER A 310 6.41 -8.07 17.34
C SER A 310 5.04 -7.58 16.89
N GLY A 311 4.54 -8.07 15.76
CA GLY A 311 3.30 -7.61 15.13
C GLY A 311 3.42 -6.30 14.34
N TYR A 312 4.52 -5.55 14.49
CA TYR A 312 4.66 -4.20 13.91
C TYR A 312 5.56 -4.12 12.69
N ALA A 313 6.71 -4.79 12.71
CA ALA A 313 7.69 -4.65 11.65
C ALA A 313 7.19 -5.19 10.29
N ALA A 314 7.62 -4.53 9.20
CA ALA A 314 7.36 -5.01 7.86
C ALA A 314 8.29 -6.17 7.51
N TRP A 315 7.73 -7.34 7.29
CA TRP A 315 8.44 -8.45 6.70
C TRP A 315 8.13 -8.53 5.20
N ILE A 316 9.10 -8.18 4.39
CA ILE A 316 9.00 -8.34 2.94
C ILE A 316 9.68 -9.65 2.55
N LEU A 317 9.01 -10.44 1.72
CA LEU A 317 9.29 -11.85 1.49
C LEU A 317 9.21 -12.66 2.79
N PRO A 318 8.03 -12.67 3.45
CA PRO A 318 7.87 -13.14 4.83
C PRO A 318 8.30 -14.59 5.04
N GLY A 319 8.20 -15.43 4.03
CA GLY A 319 8.73 -16.79 4.10
C GLY A 319 10.24 -16.82 4.30
N LEU A 320 10.98 -15.96 3.62
CA LEU A 320 12.44 -15.86 3.78
C LEU A 320 12.81 -15.15 5.08
N GLU A 321 12.11 -14.09 5.47
CA GLU A 321 12.37 -13.39 6.74
C GLU A 321 12.14 -14.33 7.93
N TYR A 322 11.17 -15.26 7.83
CA TYR A 322 10.96 -16.27 8.88
C TYR A 322 12.14 -17.25 8.99
N GLU A 323 12.64 -17.78 7.85
CA GLU A 323 13.85 -18.61 7.84
C GLU A 323 15.08 -17.86 8.38
N ILE A 324 15.24 -16.60 8.00
CA ILE A 324 16.33 -15.73 8.48
C ILE A 324 16.24 -15.53 10.00
N ALA A 325 15.06 -15.26 10.54
CA ALA A 325 14.86 -15.09 11.98
C ALA A 325 15.20 -16.38 12.77
N LEU A 326 14.88 -17.54 12.19
CA LEU A 326 15.21 -18.85 12.76
C LEU A 326 16.66 -19.30 12.47
N LYS A 327 17.39 -18.59 11.61
CA LYS A 327 18.69 -19.01 11.04
C LYS A 327 18.63 -20.42 10.44
N SER A 328 17.54 -20.74 9.75
CA SER A 328 17.28 -22.02 9.10
C SER A 328 17.50 -21.92 7.58
N SER A 329 18.02 -22.98 6.99
CA SER A 329 18.14 -23.16 5.55
C SER A 329 17.21 -24.27 5.01
N ASP A 330 16.43 -24.90 5.88
CA ASP A 330 15.68 -26.14 5.57
C ASP A 330 14.65 -25.96 4.45
N ARG A 331 14.04 -24.78 4.34
CA ARG A 331 12.96 -24.49 3.39
C ARG A 331 13.34 -23.49 2.29
N LEU A 332 14.61 -23.10 2.19
CA LEU A 332 15.03 -22.09 1.19
C LEU A 332 14.72 -22.51 -0.24
N GLN A 333 14.87 -23.79 -0.57
CA GLN A 333 14.52 -24.31 -1.90
C GLN A 333 13.00 -24.27 -2.14
N GLU A 334 12.20 -24.60 -1.15
CA GLU A 334 10.73 -24.49 -1.24
C GLU A 334 10.32 -23.05 -1.48
N TRP A 335 10.91 -22.09 -0.75
CA TRP A 335 10.65 -20.67 -0.93
C TRP A 335 11.07 -20.17 -2.31
N ASP A 336 12.23 -20.60 -2.84
CA ASP A 336 12.64 -20.27 -4.22
C ASP A 336 11.57 -20.71 -5.23
N LEU A 337 10.99 -21.90 -5.09
CA LEU A 337 9.92 -22.40 -5.93
C LEU A 337 8.61 -21.63 -5.77
N ARG A 338 8.18 -21.34 -4.52
CA ARG A 338 6.93 -20.63 -4.25
C ARG A 338 6.98 -19.20 -4.78
N TYR A 339 8.07 -18.46 -4.55
CA TYR A 339 8.27 -17.13 -5.09
C TYR A 339 8.37 -17.12 -6.61
N THR A 340 9.12 -18.05 -7.20
CA THR A 340 9.20 -18.21 -8.65
C THR A 340 7.81 -18.43 -9.26
N SER A 341 6.98 -19.26 -8.65
CA SER A 341 5.61 -19.51 -9.11
C SER A 341 4.74 -18.25 -9.08
N ALA A 342 4.79 -17.49 -7.99
CA ALA A 342 4.04 -16.23 -7.85
C ALA A 342 4.47 -15.18 -8.89
N ILE A 343 5.79 -15.02 -9.07
CA ILE A 343 6.36 -14.06 -10.03
C ILE A 343 6.02 -14.48 -11.48
N ASN A 344 6.08 -15.77 -11.79
CA ASN A 344 5.67 -16.26 -13.10
C ASN A 344 4.17 -16.10 -13.36
N SER A 345 3.33 -16.29 -12.33
CA SER A 345 1.89 -16.00 -12.40
C SER A 345 1.62 -14.53 -12.74
N LEU A 346 2.29 -13.61 -12.04
CA LEU A 346 2.21 -12.17 -12.33
C LEU A 346 2.66 -11.87 -13.77
N THR A 347 3.80 -12.43 -14.18
CA THR A 347 4.35 -12.24 -15.54
C THR A 347 3.38 -12.75 -16.60
N LEU A 348 2.74 -13.90 -16.39
CA LEU A 348 1.77 -14.47 -17.33
C LEU A 348 0.52 -13.61 -17.45
N LYS A 349 -0.03 -13.11 -16.34
CA LYS A 349 -1.17 -12.19 -16.33
C LYS A 349 -0.85 -10.88 -17.07
N MET A 350 0.35 -10.32 -16.87
CA MET A 350 0.80 -9.14 -17.61
C MET A 350 0.90 -9.39 -19.11
N LYS A 351 1.40 -10.56 -19.54
CA LYS A 351 1.42 -10.95 -20.95
C LYS A 351 0.01 -11.05 -21.54
N GLN A 352 -0.94 -11.60 -20.79
CA GLN A 352 -2.33 -11.67 -21.23
C GLN A 352 -2.92 -10.28 -21.40
N LEU A 353 -2.69 -9.40 -20.44
CA LEU A 353 -3.16 -8.00 -20.51
C LEU A 353 -2.59 -7.24 -21.73
N ILE A 354 -1.30 -7.47 -22.09
CA ILE A 354 -0.72 -6.93 -23.31
C ILE A 354 -1.46 -7.43 -24.57
N GLN A 355 -1.88 -8.70 -24.58
CA GLN A 355 -2.63 -9.26 -25.72
C GLN A 355 -4.05 -8.67 -25.82
N ASP A 356 -4.68 -8.43 -24.69
CA ASP A 356 -6.05 -7.90 -24.63
C ASP A 356 -6.11 -6.37 -24.86
N LEU A 357 -4.97 -5.69 -24.77
CA LEU A 357 -4.81 -4.28 -25.15
C LEU A 357 -4.62 -4.07 -26.65
N LYS A 358 -4.28 -5.11 -27.41
CA LYS A 358 -4.08 -5.07 -28.88
C LYS A 358 -5.35 -5.38 -29.64
#